data_31385302bbed011ec95b108cbba64659
#
_entry.id   31385302bbed011ec95b108cbba64659
#
_cell.length_a   1.000
_cell.length_b   1.000
_cell.length_c   1.000
_cell.angle_alpha   90.00
_cell.angle_beta   90.00
_cell.angle_gamma   90.00
#
_symmetry.space_group_name_H-M   'P 1'
#
loop_
_entity.id
_entity.type
_entity.pdbx_description
1 polymer ?
#
loop_
_entity_poly.entity_id
_entity_poly.type
_entity_poly.pdbx_seq_one_letter_code
_entity_poly.pdbx_strand_id
1 'polypeptide(L)'
;MQIGPHLLRNNLVVAPMAGVTDRPFRQLCKRMGAGMAVSEMVTSNSLLYGSAKTRRRANHEGEVEPVSVQIAGSDPSMMAEAARYNVDRGAQILDINMGCPA
;
A
#
# COMPACT_ATOMS: atom_id res chain seq x y z
N MET A 1 13.26 13.03 -3.67
CA MET A 1 11.81 13.39 -3.67
C MET A 1 11.28 13.33 -2.25
N GLN A 2 10.39 14.22 -1.90
CA GLN A 2 9.82 14.26 -0.56
C GLN A 2 8.29 14.17 -0.62
N ILE A 3 7.73 13.32 0.23
CA ILE A 3 6.28 13.16 0.39
C ILE A 3 5.96 13.42 1.86
N GLY A 4 5.35 14.58 2.17
CA GLY A 4 5.14 15.00 3.55
C GLY A 4 6.47 15.00 4.31
N PRO A 5 6.56 14.33 5.48
CA PRO A 5 7.80 14.23 6.25
C PRO A 5 8.77 13.18 5.71
N HIS A 6 8.39 12.43 4.66
CA HIS A 6 9.18 11.32 4.16
C HIS A 6 10.09 11.75 3.03
N LEU A 7 11.41 11.74 3.27
CA LEU A 7 12.41 12.02 2.25
C LEU A 7 12.84 10.70 1.60
N LEU A 8 12.54 10.56 0.31
CA LEU A 8 12.92 9.37 -0.46
C LEU A 8 14.31 9.57 -1.06
N ARG A 9 15.11 8.50 -1.14
CA ARG A 9 16.47 8.54 -1.69
C ARG A 9 16.49 8.87 -3.19
N ASN A 10 15.38 8.65 -3.89
CA ASN A 10 15.22 9.00 -5.30
C ASN A 10 13.72 9.11 -5.63
N ASN A 11 13.40 9.36 -6.89
CA ASN A 11 12.01 9.51 -7.36
C ASN A 11 11.50 8.26 -8.10
N LEU A 12 12.12 7.10 -7.89
CA LEU A 12 11.67 5.84 -8.47
C LEU A 12 10.68 5.16 -7.52
N VAL A 13 9.47 5.00 -7.98
CA VAL A 13 8.39 4.40 -7.20
C VAL A 13 7.88 3.16 -7.94
N VAL A 14 7.88 2.01 -7.24
CA VAL A 14 7.33 0.78 -7.79
C VAL A 14 5.81 0.85 -7.68
N ALA A 15 5.15 0.82 -8.84
CA ALA A 15 3.70 0.87 -8.91
C ALA A 15 3.05 -0.41 -8.37
N PRO A 16 1.88 -0.31 -7.74
CA PRO A 16 1.16 -1.50 -7.31
C PRO A 16 0.62 -2.27 -8.53
N MET A 17 0.88 -3.57 -8.55
CA MET A 17 0.42 -4.47 -9.60
C MET A 17 -0.16 -5.72 -8.96
N ALA A 18 -1.46 -5.95 -9.15
CA ALA A 18 -2.17 -7.06 -8.52
C ALA A 18 -1.52 -8.41 -8.86
N GLY A 19 -1.24 -9.20 -7.83
CA GLY A 19 -0.58 -10.49 -7.97
C GLY A 19 0.93 -10.43 -8.16
N VAL A 20 1.51 -9.24 -8.30
CA VAL A 20 2.94 -9.05 -8.56
C VAL A 20 3.65 -8.33 -7.42
N THR A 21 3.13 -7.18 -7.01
CA THR A 21 3.78 -6.33 -5.98
C THR A 21 3.44 -6.79 -4.55
N ASP A 22 3.73 -8.05 -4.26
CA ASP A 22 3.64 -8.57 -2.90
C ASP A 22 4.83 -8.09 -2.05
N ARG A 23 4.81 -8.42 -0.77
CA ARG A 23 5.84 -7.95 0.15
C ARG A 23 7.26 -8.37 -0.26
N PRO A 24 7.53 -9.64 -0.61
CA PRO A 24 8.87 -10.04 -1.06
C PRO A 24 9.35 -9.26 -2.30
N PHE A 25 8.46 -9.03 -3.25
CA PHE A 25 8.78 -8.26 -4.46
C PHE A 25 9.09 -6.81 -4.12
N ARG A 26 8.28 -6.17 -3.26
CA ARG A 26 8.53 -4.80 -2.83
C ARG A 26 9.86 -4.66 -2.10
N GLN A 27 10.17 -5.61 -1.21
CA GLN A 27 11.46 -5.62 -0.50
C GLN A 27 12.63 -5.77 -1.47
N LEU A 28 12.51 -6.65 -2.46
CA LEU A 28 13.53 -6.83 -3.49
C LEU A 28 13.76 -5.54 -4.27
N CYS A 29 12.69 -4.91 -4.73
CA CYS A 29 12.80 -3.65 -5.49
C CYS A 29 13.47 -2.55 -4.68
N LYS A 30 13.16 -2.44 -3.41
CA LYS A 30 13.80 -1.46 -2.53
C LYS A 30 15.28 -1.75 -2.35
N ARG A 31 15.66 -3.02 -2.19
CA ARG A 31 17.09 -3.42 -2.14
C ARG A 31 17.81 -3.10 -3.44
N MET A 32 17.13 -3.20 -4.58
CA MET A 32 17.70 -2.90 -5.90
C MET A 32 17.75 -1.41 -6.22
N GLY A 33 17.24 -0.56 -5.35
CA GLY A 33 17.39 0.87 -5.49
C GLY A 33 16.12 1.70 -5.58
N ALA A 34 14.94 1.11 -5.55
CA ALA A 34 13.70 1.88 -5.56
C ALA A 34 13.58 2.76 -4.32
N GLY A 35 13.14 4.01 -4.52
CA GLY A 35 12.94 4.94 -3.42
C GLY A 35 11.72 4.57 -2.57
N MET A 36 10.69 4.02 -3.20
CA MET A 36 9.47 3.59 -2.54
C MET A 36 8.80 2.49 -3.35
N ALA A 37 8.02 1.65 -2.70
CA ALA A 37 7.16 0.68 -3.37
C ALA A 37 5.77 0.72 -2.72
N VAL A 38 4.72 0.72 -3.55
CA VAL A 38 3.34 0.77 -3.09
C VAL A 38 2.77 -0.65 -3.06
N SER A 39 2.06 -1.00 -2.00
CA SER A 39 1.43 -2.31 -1.89
C SER A 39 0.31 -2.49 -2.91
N GLU A 40 -0.03 -3.75 -3.19
CA GLU A 40 -1.17 -4.05 -4.03
C GLU A 40 -2.45 -3.38 -3.52
N MET A 41 -3.31 -3.02 -4.46
CA MET A 41 -4.61 -2.43 -4.16
C MET A 41 -5.45 -3.34 -3.26
N VAL A 42 -5.92 -2.79 -2.15
CA VAL A 42 -6.85 -3.45 -1.23
C VAL A 42 -8.16 -2.68 -1.29
N THR A 43 -9.24 -3.35 -1.68
CA THR A 43 -10.55 -2.69 -1.70
C THR A 43 -11.07 -2.50 -0.28
N SER A 44 -11.75 -1.39 -0.04
CA SER A 44 -12.31 -1.09 1.27
C SER A 44 -13.29 -2.18 1.74
N ASN A 45 -14.02 -2.78 0.81
CA ASN A 45 -14.96 -3.86 1.12
C ASN A 45 -14.26 -5.14 1.61
N SER A 46 -13.13 -5.50 1.00
CA SER A 46 -12.45 -6.75 1.35
C SER A 46 -11.84 -6.72 2.74
N LEU A 47 -11.54 -5.56 3.29
CA LEU A 47 -11.08 -5.43 4.68
C LEU A 47 -12.16 -5.82 5.69
N LEU A 48 -13.43 -5.56 5.35
CA LEU A 48 -14.56 -5.91 6.21
C LEU A 48 -14.78 -7.41 6.30
N TYR A 49 -14.42 -8.15 5.26
CA TYR A 49 -14.67 -9.59 5.18
C TYR A 49 -13.50 -10.46 5.62
N GLY A 50 -12.35 -9.86 5.92
CA GLY A 50 -11.22 -10.51 6.58
C GLY A 50 -10.66 -11.74 5.87
N SER A 51 -10.66 -11.77 4.53
CA SER A 51 -10.10 -12.90 3.79
C SER A 51 -8.60 -13.06 4.06
N ALA A 52 -8.08 -14.28 3.94
CA ALA A 52 -6.65 -14.55 4.10
C ALA A 52 -5.82 -13.76 3.09
N LYS A 53 -6.32 -13.58 1.87
CA LYS A 53 -5.67 -12.79 0.83
C LYS A 53 -5.58 -11.31 1.23
N THR A 54 -6.66 -10.75 1.76
CA THR A 54 -6.69 -9.36 2.23
C THR A 54 -5.74 -9.16 3.40
N ARG A 55 -5.71 -10.09 4.36
CA ARG A 55 -4.79 -10.02 5.50
C ARG A 55 -3.34 -10.07 5.06
N ARG A 56 -3.00 -10.89 4.06
CA ARG A 56 -1.65 -10.95 3.50
C ARG A 56 -1.27 -9.64 2.81
N ARG A 57 -2.19 -9.03 2.07
CA ARG A 57 -1.96 -7.74 1.39
C ARG A 57 -1.77 -6.60 2.39
N ALA A 58 -2.46 -6.66 3.53
CA ALA A 58 -2.35 -5.65 4.58
C ALA A 58 -1.21 -5.92 5.56
N ASN A 59 -0.45 -7.00 5.38
CA ASN A 59 0.69 -7.33 6.25
C ASN A 59 1.92 -6.55 5.77
N HIS A 60 2.39 -5.62 6.60
CA HIS A 60 3.55 -4.77 6.31
C HIS A 60 4.75 -5.08 7.22
N GLU A 61 4.71 -6.22 7.90
CA GLU A 61 5.80 -6.65 8.77
C GLU A 61 7.10 -6.79 7.98
N GLY A 62 8.16 -6.16 8.47
CA GLY A 62 9.46 -6.19 7.82
C GLY A 62 9.60 -5.30 6.59
N GLU A 63 8.60 -4.49 6.27
CA GLU A 63 8.69 -3.55 5.15
C GLU A 63 9.73 -2.46 5.43
N VAL A 64 10.44 -2.08 4.36
CA VAL A 64 11.35 -0.93 4.41
C VAL A 64 10.54 0.35 4.31
N GLU A 65 10.75 1.29 5.22
CA GLU A 65 10.04 2.56 5.24
C GLU A 65 10.44 3.49 4.08
N PRO A 66 9.53 4.37 3.63
CA PRO A 66 8.17 4.53 4.13
C PRO A 66 7.23 3.45 3.57
N VAL A 67 6.32 2.98 4.43
CA VAL A 67 5.32 1.97 4.05
C VAL A 67 4.14 2.67 3.37
N SER A 68 3.97 2.42 2.09
CA SER A 68 2.90 2.99 1.28
C SER A 68 1.89 1.92 0.91
N VAL A 69 0.62 2.18 1.17
CA VAL A 69 -0.48 1.24 0.96
C VAL A 69 -1.52 1.86 0.03
N GLN A 70 -1.88 1.14 -1.01
CA GLN A 70 -2.95 1.59 -1.90
C GLN A 70 -4.29 1.04 -1.45
N ILE A 71 -5.27 1.94 -1.36
CA ILE A 71 -6.66 1.60 -1.07
C ILE A 71 -7.56 2.03 -2.23
N ALA A 72 -8.68 1.35 -2.38
CA ALA A 72 -9.68 1.68 -3.41
C ALA A 72 -11.08 1.40 -2.86
N GLY A 73 -12.05 2.15 -3.37
CA GLY A 73 -13.45 2.01 -2.98
C GLY A 73 -14.27 3.18 -3.48
N SER A 74 -15.58 3.08 -3.34
CA SER A 74 -16.52 4.10 -3.80
C SER A 74 -17.26 4.81 -2.67
N ASP A 75 -17.23 4.24 -1.46
CA ASP A 75 -17.92 4.81 -0.30
C ASP A 75 -16.93 5.51 0.63
N PRO A 76 -17.14 6.81 0.91
CA PRO A 76 -16.23 7.56 1.78
C PRO A 76 -16.05 6.97 3.18
N SER A 77 -17.12 6.50 3.80
CA SER A 77 -17.05 5.90 5.14
C SER A 77 -16.19 4.65 5.17
N MET A 78 -16.38 3.78 4.17
CA MET A 78 -15.60 2.55 4.05
C MET A 78 -14.14 2.85 3.71
N MET A 79 -13.88 3.86 2.89
CA MET A 79 -12.53 4.32 2.59
C MET A 79 -11.82 4.85 3.84
N ALA A 80 -12.53 5.59 4.66
CA ALA A 80 -11.98 6.10 5.93
C ALA A 80 -11.63 4.95 6.88
N GLU A 81 -12.48 3.92 6.96
CA GLU A 81 -12.19 2.74 7.77
C GLU A 81 -10.99 1.96 7.24
N ALA A 82 -10.90 1.80 5.92
CA ALA A 82 -9.75 1.14 5.28
C ALA A 82 -8.46 1.91 5.56
N ALA A 83 -8.51 3.23 5.51
CA ALA A 83 -7.36 4.07 5.83
C ALA A 83 -6.91 3.86 7.28
N ARG A 84 -7.83 3.93 8.24
CA ARG A 84 -7.52 3.71 9.66
C ARG A 84 -6.94 2.32 9.91
N TYR A 85 -7.55 1.31 9.30
CA TYR A 85 -7.09 -0.07 9.40
C TYR A 85 -5.62 -0.20 8.99
N ASN A 86 -5.26 0.38 7.85
CA ASN A 86 -3.90 0.28 7.34
C ASN A 86 -2.90 1.13 8.14
N VAL A 87 -3.31 2.31 8.59
CA VAL A 87 -2.47 3.15 9.46
C VAL A 87 -2.17 2.45 10.78
N ASP A 88 -3.17 1.81 11.38
CA ASP A 88 -2.99 1.06 12.63
C ASP A 88 -2.00 -0.10 12.47
N ARG A 89 -1.80 -0.57 11.24
CA ARG A 89 -0.87 -1.65 10.91
C ARG A 89 0.46 -1.17 10.32
N GLY A 90 0.73 0.13 10.38
CA GLY A 90 2.03 0.68 10.04
C GLY A 90 2.12 1.42 8.71
N ALA A 91 1.02 1.63 8.01
CA ALA A 91 1.04 2.46 6.80
C ALA A 91 1.38 3.91 7.16
N GLN A 92 2.35 4.46 6.46
CA GLN A 92 2.80 5.84 6.64
C GLN A 92 2.32 6.75 5.51
N ILE A 93 2.01 6.17 4.37
CA ILE A 93 1.46 6.84 3.20
C ILE A 93 0.25 6.03 2.72
N LEU A 94 -0.85 6.70 2.47
CA LEU A 94 -2.02 6.10 1.85
C LEU A 94 -2.13 6.60 0.42
N ASP A 95 -2.15 5.67 -0.52
CA ASP A 95 -2.31 5.94 -1.93
C ASP A 95 -3.74 5.60 -2.32
N ILE A 96 -4.46 6.56 -2.90
CA ILE A 96 -5.86 6.37 -3.27
C ILE A 96 -5.94 6.08 -4.77
N ASN A 97 -6.40 4.88 -5.12
CA ASN A 97 -6.63 4.53 -6.51
C ASN A 97 -7.93 5.17 -7.00
N MET A 98 -7.82 6.07 -7.97
CA MET A 98 -8.96 6.76 -8.57
C MET A 98 -9.15 6.42 -10.04
N GLY A 99 -8.39 5.49 -10.59
CA GLY A 99 -8.38 5.23 -12.03
C GLY A 99 -8.50 3.78 -12.46
N CYS A 100 -8.56 2.85 -11.54
CA CYS A 100 -8.68 1.43 -11.91
C CYS A 100 -10.15 1.06 -12.16
N PRO A 101 -10.49 0.56 -13.35
CA PRO A 101 -11.86 0.13 -13.66
C PRO A 101 -12.09 -1.30 -13.13
N ALA A 102 -12.05 -1.49 -11.84
CA ALA A 102 -12.25 -2.80 -11.22
C ALA A 102 -13.70 -2.99 -10.76
#